data_a42dac45f97a53e8343e73b3558fd93b
#
_entry.id   a42dac45f97a53e8343e73b3558fd93b
#
_cell.length_a   1.000
_cell.length_b   1.000
_cell.length_c   1.000
_cell.angle_alpha   90.00
_cell.angle_beta   90.00
_cell.angle_gamma   90.00
#
_symmetry.space_group_name_H-M   'P 1'
#
loop_
_entity.id
_entity.type
_entity.pdbx_description
1 polymer ?
#
loop_
_entity_poly.entity_id
_entity_poly.type
_entity_poly.pdbx_seq_one_letter_code
_entity_poly.pdbx_strand_id
1 'polypeptide(L)'
;MKSYETGDVTILELLLRNKNTQAEINPADQVVFIDIYEDFNSPSIYAEITFDDKIGLLNDFPLIGEEEFEITFQTPGLDYPTTYKLNTFAVSEVQQNMNGKGYSYILKCVSKEQLTQSNIFIFQSYNETIDSIVNNIFSRYLQTDKLLDIDPCKGTETIVFPKLSPFAAIDMVRKRAVNPRYISSAYVFFENQEGFKFKSIEQMMEDGKAKIGTKKFYYYSTTQISRETEALSFRSIIEYENIGRTDLTDIIQDGGIKNRVKVFDIFTKSQKDTEFDLTKKFQSLVNIDNKNSLNITDSAIQQFANKPTFNFFIPKDSNRNENFLEDMMGAKQAFLKLFNSNYVRVYIPGDSALKAGDVVELNLPEASGTTEVKSDDDMVGGNYIVSRLRHNITTTGKAKHYISMDCNKVGLR
;
A
#
# COMPACT_ATOMS: atom_id res chain seq x y z
N MET A 1 24.25 17.53 -23.44
CA MET A 1 23.40 16.75 -22.52
C MET A 1 22.48 17.72 -21.80
N LYS A 2 21.17 17.46 -21.74
CA LYS A 2 20.30 18.22 -20.85
C LYS A 2 20.66 17.82 -19.42
N SER A 3 21.11 18.75 -18.58
CA SER A 3 21.27 18.48 -17.17
C SER A 3 19.87 18.44 -16.52
N TYR A 4 19.54 17.36 -15.85
CA TYR A 4 18.32 17.23 -15.09
C TYR A 4 18.59 17.57 -13.63
N GLU A 5 17.69 18.30 -13.02
CA GLU A 5 17.72 18.59 -11.60
C GLU A 5 16.95 17.53 -10.81
N THR A 6 17.30 17.37 -9.56
CA THR A 6 16.59 16.49 -8.63
C THR A 6 15.09 16.83 -8.61
N GLY A 7 14.27 15.81 -8.78
CA GLY A 7 12.82 15.94 -8.84
C GLY A 7 12.24 16.42 -10.18
N ASP A 8 13.08 16.60 -11.22
CA ASP A 8 12.52 16.90 -12.56
C ASP A 8 11.57 15.82 -13.03
N VAL A 9 10.49 16.24 -13.67
CA VAL A 9 9.51 15.34 -14.30
C VAL A 9 9.09 15.90 -15.64
N THR A 10 8.81 15.01 -16.59
CA THR A 10 8.19 15.38 -17.87
C THR A 10 6.74 14.93 -17.85
N ILE A 11 5.81 15.87 -17.86
CA ILE A 11 4.39 15.59 -18.07
C ILE A 11 4.21 15.47 -19.58
N LEU A 12 3.85 14.26 -20.02
CA LEU A 12 3.65 13.94 -21.42
C LEU A 12 2.21 14.27 -21.86
N GLU A 13 1.25 14.02 -20.96
CA GLU A 13 -0.16 14.24 -21.22
C GLU A 13 -0.88 14.62 -19.93
N LEU A 14 -1.76 15.59 -20.02
CA LEU A 14 -2.67 16.00 -18.95
C LEU A 14 -4.00 16.35 -19.57
N LEU A 15 -5.02 15.53 -19.34
CA LEU A 15 -6.34 15.66 -19.95
C LEU A 15 -7.45 15.63 -18.92
N LEU A 16 -8.44 16.49 -19.13
CA LEU A 16 -9.70 16.47 -18.43
C LEU A 16 -10.81 16.31 -19.46
N ARG A 17 -11.59 15.24 -19.36
CA ARG A 17 -12.68 14.92 -20.28
C ARG A 17 -14.01 14.99 -19.57
N ASN A 18 -14.94 15.72 -20.18
CA ASN A 18 -16.34 15.69 -19.76
C ASN A 18 -17.08 14.61 -20.55
N LYS A 19 -17.59 13.58 -19.88
CA LYS A 19 -18.27 12.44 -20.53
C LYS A 19 -19.58 12.82 -21.21
N ASN A 20 -20.27 13.84 -20.72
CA ASN A 20 -21.57 14.25 -21.23
C ASN A 20 -21.45 15.07 -22.52
N THR A 21 -20.51 16.01 -22.53
CA THR A 21 -20.29 16.89 -23.69
C THR A 21 -19.26 16.38 -24.69
N GLN A 22 -18.52 15.32 -24.31
CA GLN A 22 -17.35 14.81 -25.05
C GLN A 22 -16.25 15.87 -25.24
N ALA A 23 -16.29 16.96 -24.48
CA ALA A 23 -15.28 17.99 -24.51
C ALA A 23 -14.02 17.51 -23.80
N GLU A 24 -12.87 17.84 -24.38
CA GLU A 24 -11.55 17.54 -23.80
C GLU A 24 -10.76 18.85 -23.67
N ILE A 25 -10.09 19.00 -22.55
CA ILE A 25 -9.20 20.15 -22.33
C ILE A 25 -7.89 19.68 -21.71
N ASN A 26 -6.82 20.42 -21.97
CA ASN A 26 -5.58 20.30 -21.24
C ASN A 26 -5.55 21.37 -20.15
N PRO A 27 -5.70 21.02 -18.87
CA PRO A 27 -5.77 21.99 -17.78
C PRO A 27 -4.40 22.36 -17.20
N ALA A 28 -3.28 22.07 -17.87
CA ALA A 28 -1.93 22.19 -17.30
C ALA A 28 -1.62 23.58 -16.70
N ASP A 29 -2.13 24.67 -17.35
CA ASP A 29 -1.91 26.04 -16.88
C ASP A 29 -2.77 26.42 -15.66
N GLN A 30 -3.74 25.60 -15.30
CA GLN A 30 -4.66 25.82 -14.18
C GLN A 30 -4.40 24.86 -13.01
N VAL A 31 -3.72 23.77 -13.25
CA VAL A 31 -3.35 22.79 -12.20
C VAL A 31 -2.10 23.28 -11.47
N VAL A 32 -2.12 23.20 -10.16
CA VAL A 32 -0.99 23.59 -9.27
C VAL A 32 -0.30 22.36 -8.70
N PHE A 33 -1.09 21.44 -8.15
CA PHE A 33 -0.60 20.20 -7.55
C PHE A 33 -1.44 19.02 -7.99
N ILE A 34 -0.79 17.88 -8.15
CA ILE A 34 -1.42 16.59 -8.38
C ILE A 34 -0.85 15.63 -7.35
N ASP A 35 -1.72 15.13 -6.49
CA ASP A 35 -1.40 14.13 -5.48
C ASP A 35 -2.09 12.82 -5.82
N ILE A 36 -1.33 11.74 -6.02
CA ILE A 36 -1.87 10.41 -6.33
C ILE A 36 -1.43 9.45 -5.23
N TYR A 37 -2.38 8.70 -4.70
CA TYR A 37 -2.19 7.82 -3.54
C TYR A 37 -2.43 6.36 -3.92
N GLU A 38 -1.48 5.52 -3.59
CA GLU A 38 -1.58 4.06 -3.59
C GLU A 38 -1.40 3.54 -2.16
N ASP A 39 -2.27 2.66 -1.67
CA ASP A 39 -2.26 2.18 -0.28
C ASP A 39 -2.77 0.75 -0.19
N PHE A 40 -2.06 -0.12 0.55
CA PHE A 40 -2.50 -1.49 0.86
C PHE A 40 -3.87 -1.56 1.55
N ASN A 41 -4.28 -0.51 2.24
CA ASN A 41 -5.54 -0.44 2.95
C ASN A 41 -6.67 0.16 2.10
N SER A 42 -6.37 0.64 0.90
CA SER A 42 -7.35 1.18 -0.04
C SER A 42 -7.50 0.25 -1.25
N PRO A 43 -8.70 -0.20 -1.57
CA PRO A 43 -8.93 -1.06 -2.74
C PRO A 43 -8.78 -0.33 -4.07
N SER A 44 -8.67 1.00 -4.08
CA SER A 44 -8.57 1.81 -5.29
C SER A 44 -7.59 2.97 -5.14
N ILE A 45 -7.03 3.40 -6.25
CA ILE A 45 -6.23 4.63 -6.32
C ILE A 45 -7.13 5.84 -6.05
N TYR A 46 -6.60 6.77 -5.28
CA TYR A 46 -7.21 8.05 -4.97
C TYR A 46 -6.29 9.18 -5.43
N ALA A 47 -6.85 10.29 -5.91
CA ALA A 47 -6.05 11.47 -6.23
C ALA A 47 -6.77 12.77 -5.86
N GLU A 48 -5.96 13.78 -5.55
CA GLU A 48 -6.38 15.16 -5.33
C GLU A 48 -5.63 16.06 -6.33
N ILE A 49 -6.39 16.85 -7.09
CA ILE A 49 -5.83 17.76 -8.09
C ILE A 49 -6.25 19.17 -7.70
N THR A 50 -5.28 19.99 -7.34
CA THR A 50 -5.49 21.37 -6.92
C THR A 50 -5.43 22.30 -8.13
N PHE A 51 -6.48 23.08 -8.31
CA PHE A 51 -6.63 24.07 -9.37
C PHE A 51 -6.50 25.50 -8.85
N ASP A 52 -5.84 26.35 -9.65
CA ASP A 52 -5.91 27.80 -9.59
C ASP A 52 -6.53 28.26 -10.90
N ASP A 53 -7.86 28.20 -10.96
CA ASP A 53 -8.66 28.41 -12.16
C ASP A 53 -8.81 29.91 -12.46
N LYS A 54 -8.03 30.40 -13.41
CA LYS A 54 -8.03 31.81 -13.86
C LYS A 54 -8.93 32.06 -15.07
N ILE A 55 -9.37 31.02 -15.75
CA ILE A 55 -10.13 31.10 -17.01
C ILE A 55 -11.60 30.70 -16.82
N GLY A 56 -12.01 30.29 -15.64
CA GLY A 56 -13.42 29.96 -15.36
C GLY A 56 -13.82 28.55 -15.74
N LEU A 57 -12.90 27.58 -15.72
CA LEU A 57 -13.18 26.17 -16.04
C LEU A 57 -14.33 25.61 -15.24
N LEU A 58 -14.45 26.01 -13.97
CA LEU A 58 -15.52 25.54 -13.08
C LEU A 58 -16.92 25.81 -13.67
N ASN A 59 -17.08 26.90 -14.42
CA ASN A 59 -18.35 27.31 -15.01
C ASN A 59 -18.47 26.97 -16.50
N ASP A 60 -17.41 27.22 -17.27
CA ASP A 60 -17.42 27.12 -18.74
C ASP A 60 -17.24 25.65 -19.19
N PHE A 61 -16.49 24.86 -18.42
CA PHE A 61 -16.39 23.41 -18.54
C PHE A 61 -17.02 22.81 -17.31
N PRO A 62 -18.36 22.68 -17.28
CA PRO A 62 -19.08 22.43 -16.02
C PRO A 62 -18.54 21.21 -15.30
N LEU A 63 -17.77 21.48 -14.22
CA LEU A 63 -17.18 20.44 -13.37
C LEU A 63 -18.24 20.03 -12.35
N ILE A 64 -18.87 18.89 -12.61
CA ILE A 64 -19.97 18.35 -11.79
C ILE A 64 -19.63 17.09 -11.03
N GLY A 65 -18.40 16.56 -11.21
CA GLY A 65 -17.94 15.33 -10.57
C GLY A 65 -18.17 14.06 -11.43
N GLU A 66 -18.24 14.20 -12.75
CA GLU A 66 -18.38 13.08 -13.71
C GLU A 66 -17.23 13.03 -14.72
N GLU A 67 -16.25 13.91 -14.57
CA GLU A 67 -15.15 14.05 -15.50
C GLU A 67 -14.14 12.92 -15.33
N GLU A 68 -13.44 12.62 -16.41
CA GLU A 68 -12.29 11.72 -16.41
C GLU A 68 -11.01 12.56 -16.45
N PHE A 69 -10.13 12.32 -15.52
CA PHE A 69 -8.81 12.91 -15.43
C PHE A 69 -7.75 11.89 -15.84
N GLU A 70 -6.93 12.24 -16.81
CA GLU A 70 -5.83 11.41 -17.27
C GLU A 70 -4.52 12.18 -17.17
N ILE A 71 -3.51 11.56 -16.54
CA ILE A 71 -2.16 12.08 -16.48
C ILE A 71 -1.16 11.01 -16.91
N THR A 72 -0.26 11.39 -17.81
CA THR A 72 0.92 10.60 -18.20
C THR A 72 2.17 11.40 -17.92
N PHE A 73 3.05 10.84 -17.10
CA PHE A 73 4.31 11.49 -16.74
C PHE A 73 5.46 10.49 -16.72
N GLN A 74 6.68 11.04 -16.79
CA GLN A 74 7.91 10.25 -16.86
C GLN A 74 9.02 10.95 -16.09
N THR A 75 9.75 10.18 -15.28
CA THR A 75 11.01 10.64 -14.67
C THR A 75 12.09 10.65 -15.72
N PRO A 76 12.87 11.74 -15.87
CA PRO A 76 13.98 11.78 -16.81
C PRO A 76 15.00 10.64 -16.57
N GLY A 77 15.37 9.97 -17.67
CA GLY A 77 16.29 8.82 -17.61
C GLY A 77 15.64 7.46 -17.38
N LEU A 78 14.32 7.42 -17.18
CA LEU A 78 13.54 6.18 -17.22
C LEU A 78 12.80 6.10 -18.55
N ASP A 79 12.81 4.93 -19.18
CA ASP A 79 12.19 4.73 -20.51
C ASP A 79 10.70 4.40 -20.43
N TYR A 80 10.10 4.46 -19.24
CA TYR A 80 8.72 4.02 -19.01
C TYR A 80 7.87 5.19 -18.50
N PRO A 81 6.93 5.70 -19.32
CA PRO A 81 5.91 6.63 -18.86
C PRO A 81 4.89 5.90 -17.98
N THR A 82 4.40 6.60 -16.98
CA THR A 82 3.34 6.12 -16.10
C THR A 82 2.07 6.90 -16.37
N THR A 83 0.95 6.19 -16.54
CA THR A 83 -0.36 6.77 -16.82
C THR A 83 -1.36 6.41 -15.72
N TYR A 84 -2.06 7.42 -15.23
CA TYR A 84 -3.21 7.25 -14.32
C TYR A 84 -4.46 7.80 -15.02
N LYS A 85 -5.53 6.96 -15.02
CA LYS A 85 -6.87 7.33 -15.50
C LYS A 85 -7.85 7.21 -14.35
N LEU A 86 -8.38 8.35 -13.93
CA LEU A 86 -9.21 8.46 -12.74
C LEU A 86 -10.50 9.18 -13.07
N ASN A 87 -11.53 8.96 -12.29
CA ASN A 87 -12.81 9.63 -12.41
C ASN A 87 -13.00 10.62 -11.26
N THR A 88 -13.36 11.83 -11.57
CA THR A 88 -13.76 12.82 -10.58
C THR A 88 -15.06 12.38 -9.92
N PHE A 89 -15.14 12.50 -8.61
CA PHE A 89 -16.36 12.22 -7.84
C PHE A 89 -16.78 13.38 -6.94
N ALA A 90 -15.91 14.35 -6.72
CA ALA A 90 -16.23 15.53 -5.94
C ALA A 90 -15.34 16.72 -6.32
N VAL A 91 -15.92 17.91 -6.23
CA VAL A 91 -15.23 19.19 -6.23
C VAL A 91 -15.33 19.76 -4.82
N SER A 92 -14.22 20.09 -4.21
CA SER A 92 -14.15 20.54 -2.81
C SER A 92 -13.28 21.79 -2.65
N GLU A 93 -13.41 22.45 -1.51
CA GLU A 93 -12.61 23.60 -1.11
C GLU A 93 -12.67 24.76 -2.12
N VAL A 94 -13.84 24.99 -2.72
CA VAL A 94 -14.03 26.06 -3.69
C VAL A 94 -13.93 27.42 -2.99
N GLN A 95 -12.91 28.19 -3.37
CA GLN A 95 -12.63 29.52 -2.84
C GLN A 95 -12.44 30.50 -3.98
N GLN A 96 -13.04 31.69 -3.86
CA GLN A 96 -12.77 32.76 -4.80
C GLN A 96 -11.42 33.40 -4.49
N ASN A 97 -10.60 33.63 -5.51
CA ASN A 97 -9.32 34.29 -5.33
C ASN A 97 -9.48 35.72 -4.82
N MET A 98 -8.56 36.18 -3.96
CA MET A 98 -8.64 37.50 -3.31
C MET A 98 -8.78 38.68 -4.28
N ASN A 99 -8.32 38.53 -5.53
CA ASN A 99 -8.42 39.54 -6.56
C ASN A 99 -9.75 39.52 -7.34
N GLY A 100 -10.72 38.70 -6.90
CA GLY A 100 -12.04 38.57 -7.53
C GLY A 100 -12.03 37.92 -8.91
N LYS A 101 -10.86 37.42 -9.36
CA LYS A 101 -10.69 36.78 -10.66
C LYS A 101 -10.26 35.33 -10.47
N GLY A 102 -11.16 34.41 -10.78
CA GLY A 102 -10.90 32.96 -10.71
C GLY A 102 -11.24 32.32 -9.37
N TYR A 103 -11.07 31.00 -9.33
CA TYR A 103 -11.36 30.14 -8.20
C TYR A 103 -10.19 29.19 -7.93
N SER A 104 -9.95 28.88 -6.67
CA SER A 104 -9.14 27.75 -6.26
C SER A 104 -10.04 26.64 -5.77
N TYR A 105 -9.81 25.42 -6.20
CA TYR A 105 -10.58 24.25 -5.78
C TYR A 105 -9.76 22.96 -5.91
N ILE A 106 -10.26 21.90 -5.31
CA ILE A 106 -9.66 20.56 -5.37
C ILE A 106 -10.65 19.60 -6.05
N LEU A 107 -10.20 18.98 -7.15
CA LEU A 107 -10.88 17.82 -7.72
C LEU A 107 -10.43 16.57 -7.00
N LYS A 108 -11.39 15.81 -6.46
CA LYS A 108 -11.16 14.51 -5.84
C LYS A 108 -11.50 13.42 -6.84
N CYS A 109 -10.52 12.57 -7.13
CA CYS A 109 -10.61 11.55 -8.16
C CYS A 109 -10.34 10.16 -7.56
N VAL A 110 -10.99 9.15 -8.14
CA VAL A 110 -10.80 7.73 -7.80
C VAL A 110 -10.78 6.89 -9.06
N SER A 111 -10.31 5.67 -8.95
CA SER A 111 -10.43 4.68 -10.02
C SER A 111 -11.90 4.44 -10.38
N LYS A 112 -12.19 4.23 -11.65
CA LYS A 112 -13.54 3.97 -12.17
C LYS A 112 -14.26 2.86 -11.40
N GLU A 113 -13.55 1.83 -11.01
CA GLU A 113 -14.08 0.65 -10.31
C GLU A 113 -14.66 1.00 -8.93
N GLN A 114 -14.10 2.00 -8.25
CA GLN A 114 -14.64 2.50 -6.98
C GLN A 114 -16.05 3.09 -7.15
N LEU A 115 -16.29 3.79 -8.24
CA LEU A 115 -17.61 4.35 -8.55
C LEU A 115 -18.57 3.25 -9.01
N THR A 116 -18.10 2.38 -9.90
CA THR A 116 -18.89 1.27 -10.45
C THR A 116 -19.41 0.35 -9.33
N GLN A 117 -18.55 -0.03 -8.39
CA GLN A 117 -18.90 -0.95 -7.31
C GLN A 117 -19.93 -0.39 -6.33
N SER A 118 -20.09 0.94 -6.27
CA SER A 118 -21.00 1.59 -5.29
C SER A 118 -22.48 1.25 -5.52
N ASN A 119 -22.85 0.91 -6.74
CA ASN A 119 -24.25 0.56 -7.11
C ASN A 119 -24.47 -0.94 -7.29
N ILE A 120 -23.45 -1.77 -7.04
CA ILE A 120 -23.51 -3.21 -7.24
C ILE A 120 -23.54 -3.91 -5.89
N PHE A 121 -24.50 -4.85 -5.73
CA PHE A 121 -24.61 -5.66 -4.54
C PHE A 121 -24.63 -7.14 -4.87
N ILE A 122 -23.86 -7.92 -4.14
CA ILE A 122 -23.71 -9.36 -4.30
C ILE A 122 -24.61 -10.06 -3.28
N PHE A 123 -25.50 -10.94 -3.80
CA PHE A 123 -26.38 -11.83 -3.05
C PHE A 123 -26.17 -13.26 -3.53
N GLN A 124 -24.99 -13.78 -3.40
CA GLN A 124 -24.66 -15.08 -3.94
C GLN A 124 -23.91 -15.92 -2.92
N SER A 125 -24.09 -17.23 -2.98
CA SER A 125 -23.27 -18.20 -2.28
C SER A 125 -22.18 -18.74 -3.20
N TYR A 126 -21.03 -18.99 -2.61
CA TYR A 126 -19.88 -19.61 -3.26
C TYR A 126 -19.41 -20.80 -2.44
N ASN A 127 -18.89 -21.80 -3.12
CA ASN A 127 -18.23 -22.96 -2.50
C ASN A 127 -16.98 -23.28 -3.33
N GLU A 128 -15.97 -22.43 -3.18
CA GLU A 128 -14.76 -22.45 -4.00
C GLU A 128 -13.56 -21.99 -3.14
N THR A 129 -12.38 -22.01 -3.73
CA THR A 129 -11.20 -21.37 -3.13
C THR A 129 -11.36 -19.83 -3.13
N ILE A 130 -10.75 -19.15 -2.19
CA ILE A 130 -10.94 -17.70 -2.04
C ILE A 130 -10.41 -16.94 -3.27
N ASP A 131 -9.29 -17.36 -3.86
CA ASP A 131 -8.78 -16.79 -5.10
C ASP A 131 -9.79 -16.92 -6.26
N SER A 132 -10.45 -18.08 -6.41
CA SER A 132 -11.53 -18.27 -7.37
C SER A 132 -12.71 -17.33 -7.10
N ILE A 133 -13.13 -17.19 -5.84
CA ILE A 133 -14.23 -16.28 -5.45
C ILE A 133 -13.86 -14.84 -5.81
N VAL A 134 -12.65 -14.38 -5.48
CA VAL A 134 -12.17 -13.03 -5.80
C VAL A 134 -12.13 -12.80 -7.30
N ASN A 135 -11.60 -13.75 -8.07
CA ASN A 135 -11.56 -13.67 -9.53
C ASN A 135 -12.97 -13.61 -10.14
N ASN A 136 -13.93 -14.40 -9.63
CA ASN A 136 -15.32 -14.37 -10.04
C ASN A 136 -15.98 -13.01 -9.73
N ILE A 137 -15.74 -12.44 -8.54
CA ILE A 137 -16.26 -11.13 -8.17
C ILE A 137 -15.68 -10.07 -9.10
N PHE A 138 -14.39 -10.09 -9.32
CA PHE A 138 -13.68 -9.12 -10.14
C PHE A 138 -14.18 -9.13 -11.59
N SER A 139 -14.17 -10.28 -12.23
CA SER A 139 -14.55 -10.42 -13.65
C SER A 139 -16.05 -10.17 -13.90
N ARG A 140 -16.91 -10.64 -13.00
CA ARG A 140 -18.36 -10.59 -13.20
C ARG A 140 -18.99 -9.25 -12.84
N TYR A 141 -18.51 -8.62 -11.75
CA TYR A 141 -19.15 -7.44 -11.19
C TYR A 141 -18.41 -6.14 -11.47
N LEU A 142 -17.08 -6.14 -11.47
CA LEU A 142 -16.32 -4.92 -11.76
C LEU A 142 -16.18 -4.66 -13.25
N GLN A 143 -16.12 -5.71 -14.08
CA GLN A 143 -16.06 -5.62 -15.55
C GLN A 143 -15.00 -4.60 -16.02
N THR A 144 -13.81 -4.67 -15.46
CA THR A 144 -12.69 -3.77 -15.76
C THR A 144 -11.69 -4.43 -16.70
N ASP A 145 -11.03 -3.62 -17.52
CA ASP A 145 -9.92 -4.04 -18.38
C ASP A 145 -8.58 -4.10 -17.63
N LYS A 146 -8.54 -3.64 -16.35
CA LYS A 146 -7.35 -3.69 -15.53
C LYS A 146 -7.01 -5.12 -15.12
N LEU A 147 -5.73 -5.38 -15.02
CA LEU A 147 -5.23 -6.69 -14.60
C LEU A 147 -5.54 -6.94 -13.12
N LEU A 148 -5.83 -8.19 -12.79
CA LEU A 148 -5.86 -8.70 -11.43
C LEU A 148 -4.70 -9.67 -11.23
N ASP A 149 -3.71 -9.29 -10.43
CA ASP A 149 -2.62 -10.16 -9.99
C ASP A 149 -3.02 -10.82 -8.68
N ILE A 150 -3.22 -12.13 -8.70
CA ILE A 150 -3.83 -12.88 -7.60
C ILE A 150 -2.94 -14.03 -7.14
N ASP A 151 -2.69 -14.12 -5.84
CA ASP A 151 -2.00 -15.25 -5.23
C ASP A 151 -2.97 -16.41 -4.95
N PRO A 152 -2.53 -17.67 -5.12
CA PRO A 152 -3.36 -18.83 -4.86
C PRO A 152 -3.73 -18.95 -3.38
N CYS A 153 -4.94 -19.41 -3.11
CA CYS A 153 -5.44 -19.68 -1.77
C CYS A 153 -5.64 -21.18 -1.53
N LYS A 154 -5.36 -21.62 -0.31
CA LYS A 154 -5.56 -23.01 0.12
C LYS A 154 -6.93 -23.18 0.77
N GLY A 155 -7.57 -24.30 0.45
CA GLY A 155 -8.85 -24.71 1.04
C GLY A 155 -10.06 -24.11 0.34
N THR A 156 -11.21 -24.73 0.56
CA THR A 156 -12.50 -24.29 0.04
C THR A 156 -13.32 -23.61 1.12
N GLU A 157 -14.01 -22.54 0.76
CA GLU A 157 -14.91 -21.81 1.64
C GLU A 157 -16.32 -21.84 1.08
N THR A 158 -17.28 -22.27 1.92
CA THR A 158 -18.69 -22.08 1.65
C THR A 158 -19.15 -20.78 2.30
N ILE A 159 -19.41 -19.77 1.49
CA ILE A 159 -19.74 -18.44 1.96
C ILE A 159 -20.99 -17.89 1.27
N VAL A 160 -21.80 -17.15 2.02
CA VAL A 160 -22.95 -16.42 1.49
C VAL A 160 -22.71 -14.94 1.71
N PHE A 161 -22.77 -14.15 0.67
CA PHE A 161 -22.64 -12.70 0.77
C PHE A 161 -24.00 -12.06 1.09
N PRO A 162 -24.11 -11.36 2.24
CA PRO A 162 -25.36 -10.72 2.65
C PRO A 162 -25.44 -9.28 2.13
N LYS A 163 -25.73 -9.09 0.83
CA LYS A 163 -25.83 -7.74 0.22
C LYS A 163 -24.58 -6.87 0.43
N LEU A 164 -23.44 -7.36 -0.03
CA LEU A 164 -22.18 -6.61 0.03
C LEU A 164 -21.81 -6.01 -1.33
N SER A 165 -21.18 -4.84 -1.33
CA SER A 165 -20.54 -4.33 -2.54
C SER A 165 -19.34 -5.22 -2.91
N PRO A 166 -18.89 -5.24 -4.19
CA PRO A 166 -17.76 -6.07 -4.63
C PRO A 166 -16.52 -5.92 -3.77
N PHE A 167 -16.07 -4.72 -3.47
CA PHE A 167 -14.88 -4.49 -2.64
C PHE A 167 -15.08 -4.94 -1.18
N ALA A 168 -16.27 -4.72 -0.62
CA ALA A 168 -16.60 -5.22 0.72
C ALA A 168 -16.64 -6.76 0.78
N ALA A 169 -17.14 -7.40 -0.29
CA ALA A 169 -17.13 -8.85 -0.40
C ALA A 169 -15.70 -9.42 -0.50
N ILE A 170 -14.82 -8.77 -1.29
CA ILE A 170 -13.40 -9.14 -1.39
C ILE A 170 -12.71 -8.94 -0.03
N ASP A 171 -12.95 -7.82 0.67
CA ASP A 171 -12.35 -7.59 2.01
C ASP A 171 -12.81 -8.64 3.04
N MET A 172 -14.07 -9.07 2.97
CA MET A 172 -14.59 -10.12 3.84
C MET A 172 -13.86 -11.45 3.64
N VAL A 173 -13.64 -11.89 2.39
CA VAL A 173 -12.95 -13.15 2.11
C VAL A 173 -11.43 -13.04 2.28
N ARG A 174 -10.84 -11.88 2.02
CA ARG A 174 -9.42 -11.61 2.23
C ARG A 174 -8.96 -11.95 3.65
N LYS A 175 -9.78 -11.63 4.64
CA LYS A 175 -9.47 -11.90 6.05
C LYS A 175 -9.35 -13.41 6.35
N ARG A 176 -9.98 -14.25 5.52
CA ARG A 176 -10.01 -15.70 5.65
C ARG A 176 -9.06 -16.42 4.68
N ALA A 177 -8.42 -15.69 3.77
CA ALA A 177 -7.51 -16.24 2.78
C ALA A 177 -6.28 -16.87 3.44
N VAL A 178 -5.95 -18.09 3.05
CA VAL A 178 -4.81 -18.87 3.53
C VAL A 178 -3.87 -19.16 2.37
N ASN A 179 -2.64 -18.69 2.47
CA ASN A 179 -1.61 -18.97 1.47
C ASN A 179 -1.05 -20.40 1.66
N PRO A 180 -0.85 -21.17 0.57
CA PRO A 180 -0.31 -22.52 0.70
C PRO A 180 1.15 -22.59 1.18
N ARG A 181 1.91 -21.48 1.09
CA ARG A 181 3.35 -21.43 1.42
C ARG A 181 3.64 -20.81 2.78
N TYR A 182 2.84 -19.81 3.21
CA TYR A 182 3.15 -18.98 4.37
C TYR A 182 2.19 -19.23 5.51
N ILE A 183 2.74 -19.34 6.72
CA ILE A 183 1.93 -19.61 7.92
C ILE A 183 1.12 -18.39 8.38
N SER A 184 1.55 -17.17 8.03
CA SER A 184 0.87 -15.92 8.43
C SER A 184 -0.20 -15.47 7.45
N SER A 185 -0.04 -15.73 6.17
CA SER A 185 -1.09 -15.48 5.16
C SER A 185 -1.73 -14.10 5.22
N ALA A 186 -0.92 -13.05 5.26
CA ALA A 186 -1.38 -11.67 5.38
C ALA A 186 -1.78 -11.10 4.01
N TYR A 187 -2.95 -11.48 3.50
CA TYR A 187 -3.47 -10.96 2.23
C TYR A 187 -3.89 -9.51 2.30
N VAL A 188 -3.60 -8.76 1.24
CA VAL A 188 -4.08 -7.40 0.96
C VAL A 188 -4.80 -7.36 -0.39
N PHE A 189 -5.73 -6.41 -0.53
CA PHE A 189 -6.39 -6.12 -1.80
C PHE A 189 -6.31 -4.62 -2.04
N PHE A 190 -5.58 -4.23 -3.07
CA PHE A 190 -5.31 -2.83 -3.40
C PHE A 190 -5.08 -2.66 -4.89
N GLU A 191 -5.08 -1.43 -5.35
CA GLU A 191 -4.75 -1.03 -6.71
C GLU A 191 -3.46 -0.21 -6.71
N ASN A 192 -2.61 -0.48 -7.69
CA ASN A 192 -1.46 0.35 -8.05
C ASN A 192 -1.47 0.63 -9.56
N GLN A 193 -0.46 1.33 -10.07
CA GLN A 193 -0.34 1.66 -11.51
C GLN A 193 -0.42 0.45 -12.47
N GLU A 194 -0.13 -0.78 -12.02
CA GLU A 194 -0.21 -1.99 -12.85
C GLU A 194 -1.58 -2.64 -12.84
N GLY A 195 -2.47 -2.24 -11.95
CA GLY A 195 -3.80 -2.80 -11.75
C GLY A 195 -4.04 -3.29 -10.32
N PHE A 196 -5.02 -4.18 -10.18
CA PHE A 196 -5.44 -4.70 -8.89
C PHE A 196 -4.54 -5.86 -8.43
N LYS A 197 -4.28 -5.89 -7.14
CA LYS A 197 -3.46 -6.90 -6.47
C LYS A 197 -4.27 -7.57 -5.36
N PHE A 198 -4.40 -8.90 -5.42
CA PHE A 198 -4.88 -9.72 -4.30
C PHE A 198 -3.75 -10.66 -3.92
N LYS A 199 -2.85 -10.19 -3.07
CA LYS A 199 -1.60 -10.89 -2.76
C LYS A 199 -1.35 -10.96 -1.26
N SER A 200 -0.57 -11.97 -0.86
CA SER A 200 -0.01 -11.97 0.49
C SER A 200 1.21 -11.05 0.56
N ILE A 201 1.35 -10.32 1.67
CA ILE A 201 2.49 -9.43 1.91
C ILE A 201 3.79 -10.23 1.84
N GLU A 202 3.78 -11.45 2.35
CA GLU A 202 4.92 -12.37 2.35
C GLU A 202 5.39 -12.70 0.94
N GLN A 203 4.44 -12.99 0.02
CA GLN A 203 4.78 -13.27 -1.38
C GLN A 203 5.37 -12.04 -2.06
N MET A 204 4.78 -10.86 -1.83
CA MET A 204 5.31 -9.62 -2.38
C MET A 204 6.72 -9.31 -1.87
N MET A 205 7.00 -9.58 -0.60
CA MET A 205 8.34 -9.44 -0.02
C MET A 205 9.35 -10.37 -0.69
N GLU A 206 8.98 -11.63 -0.94
CA GLU A 206 9.85 -12.59 -1.61
C GLU A 206 10.08 -12.27 -3.08
N ASP A 207 9.02 -11.95 -3.81
CA ASP A 207 9.09 -11.55 -5.22
C ASP A 207 9.96 -10.29 -5.41
N GLY A 208 9.88 -9.36 -4.44
CA GLY A 208 10.62 -8.12 -4.44
C GLY A 208 12.10 -8.29 -4.12
N LYS A 209 12.49 -9.29 -3.31
CA LYS A 209 13.90 -9.56 -2.97
C LYS A 209 14.78 -9.74 -4.21
N ALA A 210 14.28 -10.39 -5.23
CA ALA A 210 15.00 -10.59 -6.49
C ALA A 210 15.25 -9.28 -7.27
N LYS A 211 14.50 -8.22 -6.98
CA LYS A 211 14.52 -6.92 -7.65
C LYS A 211 15.17 -5.81 -6.84
N ILE A 212 15.59 -6.06 -5.59
CA ILE A 212 16.13 -5.05 -4.65
C ILE A 212 17.29 -4.27 -5.26
N GLY A 213 18.18 -4.91 -6.01
CA GLY A 213 19.34 -4.25 -6.60
C GLY A 213 19.05 -3.05 -7.50
N THR A 214 17.80 -2.88 -7.97
CA THR A 214 17.38 -1.78 -8.84
C THR A 214 16.73 -0.62 -8.10
N LYS A 215 16.30 -0.81 -6.85
CA LYS A 215 15.53 0.17 -6.06
C LYS A 215 16.22 0.44 -4.71
N LYS A 216 17.45 0.96 -4.78
CA LYS A 216 18.25 1.36 -3.62
C LYS A 216 18.23 2.86 -3.45
N PHE A 217 17.95 3.32 -2.23
CA PHE A 217 17.90 4.73 -1.87
C PHE A 217 18.91 5.01 -0.75
N TYR A 218 19.57 6.16 -0.84
CA TYR A 218 20.66 6.54 0.06
C TYR A 218 20.37 7.90 0.69
N TYR A 219 20.60 8.01 1.98
CA TYR A 219 20.60 9.31 2.65
C TYR A 219 21.98 9.94 2.55
N TYR A 220 22.05 11.10 1.90
CA TYR A 220 23.27 11.86 1.78
C TYR A 220 23.23 13.11 2.67
N SER A 221 24.31 13.38 3.40
CA SER A 221 24.46 14.68 4.05
C SER A 221 24.63 15.77 3.00
N THR A 222 24.17 16.99 3.30
CA THR A 222 24.23 18.16 2.40
C THR A 222 25.62 18.44 1.80
N THR A 223 26.68 18.01 2.46
CA THR A 223 28.05 18.12 2.00
C THR A 223 28.49 17.08 0.97
N GLN A 224 27.77 15.98 0.84
CA GLN A 224 28.06 14.88 -0.09
C GLN A 224 27.34 15.03 -1.44
N ILE A 225 26.17 15.66 -1.46
CA ILE A 225 25.34 15.83 -2.68
C ILE A 225 26.07 16.59 -3.79
N SER A 226 27.02 17.47 -3.46
CA SER A 226 27.76 18.31 -4.43
C SER A 226 28.79 17.54 -5.28
N ARG A 227 28.99 16.24 -5.05
CA ARG A 227 30.06 15.45 -5.70
C ARG A 227 29.55 14.27 -6.52
N GLU A 228 28.26 14.02 -6.56
CA GLU A 228 27.72 12.80 -7.16
C GLU A 228 27.03 13.03 -8.50
N THR A 229 27.01 11.98 -9.33
CA THR A 229 26.42 12.00 -10.67
C THR A 229 24.91 12.18 -10.63
N GLU A 230 24.31 12.79 -11.66
CA GLU A 230 22.87 13.04 -11.80
C GLU A 230 21.99 11.80 -11.48
N ALA A 231 22.43 10.61 -11.85
CA ALA A 231 21.70 9.36 -11.58
C ALA A 231 21.56 9.05 -10.08
N LEU A 232 22.52 9.45 -9.25
CA LEU A 232 22.48 9.26 -7.81
C LEU A 232 21.56 10.29 -7.12
N SER A 233 21.39 11.48 -7.71
CA SER A 233 20.51 12.50 -7.16
C SER A 233 19.03 12.07 -7.12
N PHE A 234 18.57 11.24 -8.07
CA PHE A 234 17.22 10.68 -8.07
C PHE A 234 17.02 9.54 -7.08
N ARG A 235 18.08 8.95 -6.53
CA ARG A 235 18.05 7.92 -5.51
C ARG A 235 18.41 8.44 -4.11
N SER A 236 18.48 9.76 -3.95
CA SER A 236 18.74 10.37 -2.67
C SER A 236 17.49 10.40 -1.80
N ILE A 237 17.63 10.08 -0.52
CA ILE A 237 16.59 10.30 0.47
C ILE A 237 16.73 11.76 0.93
N ILE A 238 15.67 12.55 0.73
CA ILE A 238 15.62 13.98 1.11
C ILE A 238 15.42 14.08 2.62
N GLU A 239 14.44 13.33 3.14
CA GLU A 239 14.06 13.31 4.54
C GLU A 239 13.51 11.95 4.90
N TYR A 240 13.64 11.54 6.14
CA TYR A 240 12.98 10.36 6.66
C TYR A 240 12.51 10.56 8.09
N GLU A 241 11.37 9.93 8.41
CA GLU A 241 10.80 9.89 9.74
C GLU A 241 10.67 8.44 10.18
N ASN A 242 11.28 8.09 11.30
CA ASN A 242 11.02 6.79 11.92
C ASN A 242 9.80 6.91 12.84
N ILE A 243 8.62 6.61 12.27
CA ILE A 243 7.32 6.82 12.95
C ILE A 243 6.95 5.59 13.79
N GLY A 244 7.31 4.40 13.32
CA GLY A 244 6.99 3.14 13.97
C GLY A 244 8.15 2.64 14.83
N ARG A 245 8.07 2.84 16.14
CA ARG A 245 8.85 2.06 17.09
C ARG A 245 7.98 0.99 17.70
N THR A 246 8.57 -0.17 17.90
CA THR A 246 7.93 -1.30 18.57
C THR A 246 7.38 -0.87 19.92
N ASP A 247 6.06 -0.84 20.07
CA ASP A 247 5.42 -0.76 21.38
C ASP A 247 5.21 -2.19 21.90
N LEU A 248 6.04 -2.57 22.86
CA LEU A 248 5.97 -3.90 23.46
C LEU A 248 4.64 -4.15 24.14
N THR A 249 4.02 -3.12 24.71
CA THR A 249 2.74 -3.21 25.40
C THR A 249 1.63 -3.56 24.43
N ASP A 250 1.55 -2.85 23.32
CA ASP A 250 0.57 -3.11 22.25
C ASP A 250 0.77 -4.49 21.63
N ILE A 251 2.02 -4.88 21.36
CA ILE A 251 2.32 -6.21 20.80
C ILE A 251 1.89 -7.32 21.77
N ILE A 252 2.13 -7.16 23.07
CA ILE A 252 1.72 -8.14 24.08
C ILE A 252 0.19 -8.20 24.19
N GLN A 253 -0.47 -7.04 24.34
CA GLN A 253 -1.92 -6.96 24.57
C GLN A 253 -2.71 -7.55 23.42
N ASP A 254 -2.29 -7.26 22.20
CA ASP A 254 -2.95 -7.71 20.98
C ASP A 254 -2.54 -9.11 20.53
N GLY A 255 -1.80 -9.85 21.35
CA GLY A 255 -1.43 -11.23 21.09
C GLY A 255 -0.35 -11.41 20.01
N GLY A 256 0.45 -10.38 19.75
CA GLY A 256 1.55 -10.45 18.77
C GLY A 256 2.68 -11.40 19.22
N ILE A 257 2.89 -11.58 20.53
CA ILE A 257 3.91 -12.52 21.05
C ILE A 257 3.30 -13.89 21.31
N LYS A 258 2.21 -13.95 22.09
CA LYS A 258 1.51 -15.19 22.36
C LYS A 258 0.01 -14.99 22.23
N ASN A 259 -0.62 -15.87 21.48
CA ASN A 259 -2.06 -15.88 21.32
C ASN A 259 -2.61 -17.32 21.33
N ARG A 260 -3.91 -17.42 21.52
CA ARG A 260 -4.62 -18.70 21.52
C ARG A 260 -5.74 -18.67 20.51
N VAL A 261 -5.81 -19.69 19.69
CA VAL A 261 -6.89 -19.91 18.74
C VAL A 261 -7.77 -21.04 19.26
N LYS A 262 -9.03 -20.73 19.54
CA LYS A 262 -10.05 -21.68 19.98
C LYS A 262 -10.99 -21.95 18.81
N VAL A 263 -11.03 -23.17 18.37
CA VAL A 263 -11.91 -23.62 17.29
C VAL A 263 -13.02 -24.45 17.89
N PHE A 264 -14.25 -24.07 17.58
CA PHE A 264 -15.41 -24.88 17.91
C PHE A 264 -16.04 -25.41 16.63
N ASP A 265 -15.99 -26.72 16.44
CA ASP A 265 -16.60 -27.40 15.31
C ASP A 265 -18.08 -27.73 15.63
N ILE A 266 -18.97 -27.08 14.90
CA ILE A 266 -20.44 -27.20 15.08
C ILE A 266 -20.90 -28.60 14.72
N PHE A 267 -20.28 -29.21 13.70
CA PHE A 267 -20.66 -30.53 13.20
C PHE A 267 -20.25 -31.67 14.16
N THR A 268 -18.97 -31.69 14.53
CA THR A 268 -18.43 -32.71 15.44
C THR A 268 -18.66 -32.39 16.92
N LYS A 269 -19.11 -31.16 17.24
CA LYS A 269 -19.27 -30.64 18.60
C LYS A 269 -17.99 -30.72 19.44
N SER A 270 -16.85 -30.62 18.77
CA SER A 270 -15.55 -30.66 19.39
C SER A 270 -14.93 -29.27 19.54
N GLN A 271 -14.11 -29.08 20.54
CA GLN A 271 -13.31 -27.86 20.71
C GLN A 271 -11.83 -28.24 20.59
N LYS A 272 -11.08 -27.42 19.85
CA LYS A 272 -9.63 -27.51 19.74
C LYS A 272 -9.03 -26.16 20.14
N ASP A 273 -8.03 -26.20 21.02
CA ASP A 273 -7.26 -25.04 21.42
C ASP A 273 -5.84 -25.16 20.87
N THR A 274 -5.38 -24.12 20.16
CA THR A 274 -4.01 -24.04 19.61
C THR A 274 -3.36 -22.76 20.12
N GLU A 275 -2.15 -22.86 20.65
CA GLU A 275 -1.37 -21.70 21.06
C GLU A 275 -0.30 -21.38 20.01
N PHE A 276 -0.19 -20.11 19.68
CA PHE A 276 0.89 -19.57 18.88
C PHE A 276 1.88 -18.83 19.78
N ASP A 277 3.16 -19.13 19.63
CA ASP A 277 4.26 -18.50 20.33
C ASP A 277 5.28 -17.98 19.31
N LEU A 278 5.37 -16.66 19.19
CA LEU A 278 6.24 -15.97 18.23
C LEU A 278 7.71 -16.35 18.45
N THR A 279 8.14 -16.48 19.69
CA THR A 279 9.56 -16.77 20.00
C THR A 279 10.03 -18.09 19.42
N LYS A 280 9.12 -19.07 19.37
CA LYS A 280 9.41 -20.40 18.82
C LYS A 280 9.25 -20.47 17.30
N LYS A 281 8.38 -19.60 16.74
CA LYS A 281 8.00 -19.65 15.32
C LYS A 281 8.47 -18.44 14.51
N PHE A 282 9.26 -17.54 15.10
CA PHE A 282 9.72 -16.33 14.39
C PHE A 282 10.47 -16.64 13.09
N GLN A 283 11.33 -17.65 13.11
CA GLN A 283 12.09 -18.06 11.91
C GLN A 283 11.21 -18.62 10.78
N SER A 284 9.98 -19.01 11.08
CA SER A 284 9.01 -19.46 10.07
C SER A 284 8.18 -18.34 9.48
N LEU A 285 8.28 -17.11 10.00
CA LEU A 285 7.72 -15.91 9.38
C LEU A 285 8.66 -15.40 8.30
N VAL A 286 8.08 -14.91 7.21
CA VAL A 286 8.88 -14.27 6.16
C VAL A 286 9.47 -12.97 6.71
N ASN A 287 10.77 -12.87 6.62
CA ASN A 287 11.51 -11.64 6.90
C ASN A 287 12.20 -11.16 5.62
N ILE A 288 12.05 -9.87 5.33
CA ILE A 288 12.62 -9.26 4.15
C ILE A 288 14.14 -9.05 4.29
N ASP A 289 14.61 -8.80 5.52
CA ASP A 289 16.02 -8.74 5.85
C ASP A 289 16.56 -10.12 6.23
N ASN A 290 17.78 -10.44 5.85
CA ASN A 290 18.43 -11.71 6.21
C ASN A 290 18.81 -11.81 7.70
N LYS A 291 18.50 -10.80 8.49
CA LYS A 291 18.79 -10.72 9.92
C LYS A 291 17.56 -11.13 10.72
N ASN A 292 17.53 -12.38 11.15
CA ASN A 292 16.46 -12.96 11.97
C ASN A 292 16.69 -12.65 13.46
N SER A 293 16.47 -11.41 13.88
CA SER A 293 16.57 -11.09 15.31
C SER A 293 15.27 -10.51 15.86
N LEU A 294 14.71 -11.14 16.88
CA LEU A 294 13.76 -10.53 17.80
C LEU A 294 14.58 -9.82 18.88
N ASN A 295 14.45 -8.51 19.00
CA ASN A 295 15.09 -7.77 20.10
C ASN A 295 14.38 -7.89 21.45
N ILE A 296 13.36 -8.73 21.52
CA ILE A 296 12.70 -9.02 22.79
C ILE A 296 13.50 -10.11 23.49
N THR A 297 14.13 -9.74 24.60
CA THR A 297 14.91 -10.71 25.39
C THR A 297 14.01 -11.77 25.98
N ASP A 298 14.53 -13.01 26.10
CA ASP A 298 13.80 -14.13 26.73
C ASP A 298 13.31 -13.77 28.13
N SER A 299 14.07 -12.98 28.89
CA SER A 299 13.68 -12.50 30.22
C SER A 299 12.46 -11.58 30.19
N ALA A 300 12.37 -10.67 29.23
CA ALA A 300 11.19 -9.80 29.08
C ALA A 300 9.96 -10.60 28.68
N ILE A 301 10.12 -11.58 27.77
CA ILE A 301 9.02 -12.46 27.36
C ILE A 301 8.54 -13.33 28.52
N GLN A 302 9.46 -13.92 29.30
CA GLN A 302 9.12 -14.73 30.45
C GLN A 302 8.42 -13.92 31.55
N GLN A 303 8.83 -12.67 31.73
CA GLN A 303 8.28 -11.80 32.77
C GLN A 303 6.91 -11.21 32.38
N PHE A 304 6.75 -10.73 31.14
CA PHE A 304 5.60 -9.92 30.73
C PHE A 304 4.67 -10.61 29.73
N ALA A 305 5.18 -11.57 28.96
CA ALA A 305 4.44 -12.22 27.88
C ALA A 305 4.43 -13.74 28.00
N ASN A 306 4.36 -14.27 29.22
CA ASN A 306 4.41 -15.72 29.48
C ASN A 306 3.09 -16.45 29.21
N LYS A 307 1.97 -15.73 29.04
CA LYS A 307 0.64 -16.29 28.79
C LYS A 307 0.05 -15.71 27.52
N PRO A 308 -0.82 -16.47 26.81
CA PRO A 308 -1.60 -15.92 25.71
C PRO A 308 -2.51 -14.79 26.18
N THR A 309 -2.36 -13.60 25.59
CA THR A 309 -3.13 -12.40 25.95
C THR A 309 -4.35 -12.22 25.09
N PHE A 310 -4.34 -12.75 23.86
CA PHE A 310 -5.44 -12.65 22.92
C PHE A 310 -6.00 -14.03 22.57
N ASN A 311 -7.34 -14.14 22.48
CA ASN A 311 -8.01 -15.38 22.12
C ASN A 311 -8.87 -15.16 20.87
N PHE A 312 -8.61 -15.97 19.83
CA PHE A 312 -9.46 -16.06 18.65
C PHE A 312 -10.48 -17.16 18.86
N PHE A 313 -11.73 -16.89 18.49
CA PHE A 313 -12.80 -17.89 18.47
C PHE A 313 -13.23 -18.11 17.03
N ILE A 314 -12.99 -19.29 16.50
CA ILE A 314 -13.30 -19.67 15.13
C ILE A 314 -14.40 -20.73 15.13
N PRO A 315 -15.62 -20.41 14.67
CA PRO A 315 -16.61 -21.43 14.38
C PRO A 315 -16.20 -22.20 13.11
N LYS A 316 -16.17 -23.52 13.18
CA LYS A 316 -15.86 -24.40 12.07
C LYS A 316 -17.06 -25.30 11.78
N ASP A 317 -17.26 -25.61 10.51
CA ASP A 317 -18.17 -26.66 10.05
C ASP A 317 -17.35 -27.61 9.18
N SER A 318 -16.82 -28.66 9.77
CA SER A 318 -15.96 -29.63 9.09
C SER A 318 -16.66 -30.39 7.97
N ASN A 319 -18.00 -30.33 7.91
CA ASN A 319 -18.78 -30.95 6.85
C ASN A 319 -18.86 -30.09 5.58
N ARG A 320 -18.60 -28.78 5.70
CA ARG A 320 -18.79 -27.83 4.59
C ARG A 320 -17.53 -27.08 4.20
N ASN A 321 -16.59 -26.91 5.09
CA ASN A 321 -15.43 -26.04 4.89
C ASN A 321 -14.12 -26.76 5.16
N GLU A 322 -13.27 -26.85 4.14
CA GLU A 322 -11.87 -27.22 4.26
C GLU A 322 -11.00 -25.96 4.45
N ASN A 323 -11.31 -25.13 5.45
CA ASN A 323 -10.47 -23.98 5.73
C ASN A 323 -9.41 -24.33 6.80
N PHE A 324 -8.29 -23.62 6.68
CA PHE A 324 -7.13 -23.80 7.56
C PHE A 324 -6.93 -22.57 8.46
N LEU A 325 -8.01 -21.87 8.80
CA LEU A 325 -7.96 -20.63 9.58
C LEU A 325 -7.31 -20.81 10.94
N GLU A 326 -7.57 -21.95 11.57
CA GLU A 326 -6.99 -22.28 12.88
C GLU A 326 -5.47 -22.34 12.90
N ASP A 327 -4.87 -22.69 11.76
CA ASP A 327 -3.42 -22.84 11.67
C ASP A 327 -2.72 -21.51 11.41
N MET A 328 -3.42 -20.55 10.78
CA MET A 328 -2.81 -19.30 10.33
C MET A 328 -3.14 -18.08 11.20
N MET A 329 -4.31 -18.06 11.89
CA MET A 329 -4.77 -16.84 12.57
C MET A 329 -3.79 -16.31 13.61
N GLY A 330 -3.18 -17.21 14.38
CA GLY A 330 -2.20 -16.82 15.38
C GLY A 330 -0.93 -16.22 14.77
N ALA A 331 -0.44 -16.83 13.70
CA ALA A 331 0.74 -16.35 12.99
C ALA A 331 0.45 -15.03 12.24
N LYS A 332 -0.74 -14.91 11.64
CA LYS A 332 -1.19 -13.68 10.96
C LYS A 332 -1.24 -12.49 11.90
N GLN A 333 -1.79 -12.67 13.10
CA GLN A 333 -1.84 -11.62 14.12
C GLN A 333 -0.44 -11.15 14.51
N ALA A 334 0.47 -12.09 14.79
CA ALA A 334 1.84 -11.77 15.13
C ALA A 334 2.57 -11.05 13.98
N PHE A 335 2.44 -11.56 12.76
CA PHE A 335 3.04 -10.97 11.58
C PHE A 335 2.56 -9.53 11.34
N LEU A 336 1.23 -9.30 11.35
CA LEU A 336 0.67 -7.96 11.12
C LEU A 336 1.06 -6.96 12.21
N LYS A 337 1.17 -7.41 13.46
CA LYS A 337 1.64 -6.54 14.55
C LYS A 337 3.10 -6.13 14.37
N LEU A 338 3.97 -7.07 14.00
CA LEU A 338 5.37 -6.77 13.70
C LEU A 338 5.50 -5.86 12.47
N PHE A 339 4.74 -6.16 11.43
CA PHE A 339 4.74 -5.40 10.18
C PHE A 339 4.29 -3.94 10.39
N ASN A 340 3.23 -3.72 11.16
CA ASN A 340 2.69 -2.39 11.41
C ASN A 340 3.49 -1.58 12.44
N SER A 341 4.26 -2.24 13.31
CA SER A 341 5.08 -1.54 14.31
C SER A 341 6.42 -1.07 13.77
N ASN A 342 6.89 -1.61 12.64
CA ASN A 342 8.17 -1.24 12.05
C ASN A 342 7.98 -0.57 10.70
N TYR A 343 7.79 0.74 10.72
CA TYR A 343 7.72 1.49 9.48
C TYR A 343 8.47 2.82 9.54
N VAL A 344 8.96 3.21 8.38
CA VAL A 344 9.69 4.45 8.16
C VAL A 344 8.99 5.20 7.03
N ARG A 345 8.72 6.48 7.22
CA ARG A 345 8.29 7.37 6.14
C ARG A 345 9.50 8.01 5.51
N VAL A 346 9.57 7.97 4.19
CA VAL A 346 10.70 8.45 3.42
C VAL A 346 10.21 9.41 2.34
N TYR A 347 10.91 10.54 2.20
CA TYR A 347 10.70 11.52 1.14
C TYR A 347 11.84 11.43 0.14
N ILE A 348 11.53 11.20 -1.12
CA ILE A 348 12.49 11.02 -2.21
C ILE A 348 12.11 11.86 -3.43
N PRO A 349 13.08 12.16 -4.32
CA PRO A 349 12.76 12.65 -5.66
C PRO A 349 11.88 11.65 -6.40
N GLY A 350 11.05 12.15 -7.30
CA GLY A 350 10.09 11.32 -8.02
C GLY A 350 10.74 10.23 -8.88
N ASP A 351 10.26 9.02 -8.73
CA ASP A 351 10.52 7.87 -9.59
C ASP A 351 9.17 7.35 -10.13
N SER A 352 8.91 7.56 -11.42
CA SER A 352 7.64 7.16 -12.04
C SER A 352 7.43 5.65 -12.11
N ALA A 353 8.46 4.84 -11.89
CA ALA A 353 8.36 3.38 -11.87
C ALA A 353 8.09 2.79 -10.49
N LEU A 354 8.12 3.60 -9.43
CA LEU A 354 7.89 3.15 -8.06
C LEU A 354 6.39 3.08 -7.76
N LYS A 355 5.97 2.01 -7.10
CA LYS A 355 4.57 1.73 -6.78
C LYS A 355 4.40 1.05 -5.43
N ALA A 356 3.20 1.08 -4.87
CA ALA A 356 2.87 0.30 -3.70
C ALA A 356 3.04 -1.21 -3.99
N GLY A 357 3.64 -1.93 -3.06
CA GLY A 357 4.02 -3.34 -3.19
C GLY A 357 5.46 -3.57 -3.63
N ASP A 358 6.18 -2.53 -4.02
CA ASP A 358 7.60 -2.65 -4.34
C ASP A 358 8.46 -2.85 -3.09
N VAL A 359 9.54 -3.58 -3.26
CA VAL A 359 10.58 -3.72 -2.23
C VAL A 359 11.73 -2.77 -2.55
N VAL A 360 12.12 -2.02 -1.54
CA VAL A 360 13.20 -1.01 -1.61
C VAL A 360 14.25 -1.27 -0.55
N GLU A 361 15.49 -0.94 -0.84
CA GLU A 361 16.59 -0.93 0.13
C GLU A 361 16.86 0.51 0.56
N LEU A 362 16.76 0.78 1.85
CA LEU A 362 17.00 2.10 2.44
C LEU A 362 18.32 2.08 3.20
N ASN A 363 19.27 2.88 2.74
CA ASN A 363 20.55 3.07 3.40
C ASN A 363 20.48 4.37 4.23
N LEU A 364 20.21 4.22 5.51
CA LEU A 364 20.04 5.31 6.47
C LEU A 364 21.26 5.37 7.40
N PRO A 365 21.76 6.56 7.74
CA PRO A 365 22.93 6.70 8.59
C PRO A 365 22.59 6.41 10.05
N GLU A 366 23.53 5.83 10.78
CA GLU A 366 23.44 5.71 12.22
C GLU A 366 23.41 7.10 12.89
N ALA A 367 22.51 7.30 13.85
CA ALA A 367 22.43 8.51 14.64
C ALA A 367 23.59 8.58 15.66
N SER A 368 24.83 8.80 15.19
CA SER A 368 25.99 8.98 16.05
C SER A 368 26.27 10.46 16.28
N GLY A 369 26.55 10.82 17.52
CA GLY A 369 26.98 12.22 17.89
C GLY A 369 28.39 12.61 17.48
N THR A 370 29.09 11.77 16.70
CA THR A 370 30.48 12.02 16.25
C THR A 370 30.52 12.30 14.76
N THR A 371 31.46 13.18 14.36
CA THR A 371 31.67 13.67 12.98
C THR A 371 32.35 12.65 12.05
N GLU A 372 32.60 11.43 12.48
CA GLU A 372 33.25 10.40 11.67
C GLU A 372 32.28 9.67 10.73
N VAL A 373 32.83 9.10 9.66
CA VAL A 373 32.10 8.37 8.62
C VAL A 373 31.13 7.36 9.23
N LYS A 374 29.85 7.61 9.06
CA LYS A 374 28.78 6.83 9.67
C LYS A 374 28.64 5.50 8.94
N SER A 375 28.68 4.42 9.71
CA SER A 375 28.15 3.13 9.26
C SER A 375 26.65 3.22 9.03
N ASP A 376 26.09 2.45 8.11
CA ASP A 376 24.64 2.35 7.94
C ASP A 376 24.00 1.90 9.26
N ASP A 377 22.88 2.53 9.62
CA ASP A 377 22.12 2.14 10.79
C ASP A 377 21.50 0.76 10.58
N ASP A 378 22.10 -0.20 11.20
CA ASP A 378 21.65 -1.58 11.18
C ASP A 378 20.22 -1.76 11.75
N MET A 379 19.70 -0.81 12.52
CA MET A 379 18.36 -0.87 13.12
C MET A 379 17.26 -0.32 12.21
N VAL A 380 17.53 0.81 11.57
CA VAL A 380 16.54 1.52 10.73
C VAL A 380 16.80 1.25 9.25
N GLY A 381 18.03 1.08 8.82
CA GLY A 381 18.37 0.73 7.45
C GLY A 381 17.91 -0.69 7.06
N GLY A 382 17.99 -1.03 5.78
CA GLY A 382 17.70 -2.36 5.25
C GLY A 382 16.58 -2.41 4.22
N ASN A 383 16.01 -3.60 4.04
CA ASN A 383 15.00 -3.85 3.04
C ASN A 383 13.59 -3.63 3.60
N TYR A 384 12.77 -2.95 2.83
CA TYR A 384 11.40 -2.58 3.17
C TYR A 384 10.46 -2.85 2.01
N ILE A 385 9.18 -3.10 2.31
CA ILE A 385 8.11 -3.07 1.32
C ILE A 385 7.36 -1.75 1.43
N VAL A 386 7.07 -1.12 0.30
CA VAL A 386 6.29 0.11 0.20
C VAL A 386 4.82 -0.22 0.41
N SER A 387 4.26 0.15 1.55
CA SER A 387 2.85 -0.10 1.87
C SER A 387 1.93 1.03 1.45
N ARG A 388 2.44 2.26 1.43
CA ARG A 388 1.75 3.46 0.96
C ARG A 388 2.70 4.30 0.14
N LEU A 389 2.17 4.92 -0.88
CA LEU A 389 2.92 5.80 -1.76
C LEU A 389 2.05 6.97 -2.17
N ARG A 390 2.62 8.19 -2.10
CA ARG A 390 2.03 9.41 -2.61
C ARG A 390 2.97 10.01 -3.65
N HIS A 391 2.53 10.09 -4.89
CA HIS A 391 3.15 10.94 -5.90
C HIS A 391 2.65 12.37 -5.70
N ASN A 392 3.54 13.31 -5.48
CA ASN A 392 3.26 14.74 -5.43
C ASN A 392 3.93 15.40 -6.63
N ILE A 393 3.13 15.90 -7.57
CA ILE A 393 3.59 16.54 -8.78
C ILE A 393 3.17 18.01 -8.75
N THR A 394 4.13 18.91 -8.80
CA THR A 394 3.91 20.36 -8.94
C THR A 394 4.03 20.74 -10.40
N THR A 395 3.04 21.46 -10.94
CA THR A 395 3.02 21.85 -12.34
C THR A 395 3.41 23.31 -12.56
N THR A 396 3.43 24.13 -11.50
CA THR A 396 3.77 25.56 -11.57
C THR A 396 5.27 25.76 -11.84
N GLY A 397 5.58 26.50 -12.92
CA GLY A 397 6.96 26.74 -13.35
C GLY A 397 7.58 25.52 -14.02
N LYS A 398 8.74 25.06 -13.54
CA LYS A 398 9.32 23.79 -13.97
C LYS A 398 8.69 22.66 -13.16
N ALA A 399 8.05 21.74 -13.86
CA ALA A 399 7.38 20.62 -13.19
C ALA A 399 8.34 19.81 -12.32
N LYS A 400 7.91 19.53 -11.09
CA LYS A 400 8.68 18.74 -10.11
C LYS A 400 7.82 17.60 -9.57
N HIS A 401 8.46 16.48 -9.33
CA HIS A 401 7.84 15.28 -8.77
C HIS A 401 8.61 14.83 -7.54
N TYR A 402 7.89 14.63 -6.46
CA TYR A 402 8.39 14.05 -5.22
C TYR A 402 7.52 12.89 -4.79
N ILE A 403 8.08 11.97 -4.05
CA ILE A 403 7.36 10.82 -3.50
C ILE A 403 7.51 10.83 -1.99
N SER A 404 6.38 10.67 -1.30
CA SER A 404 6.33 10.28 0.10
C SER A 404 5.88 8.83 0.16
N MET A 405 6.64 7.97 0.83
CA MET A 405 6.29 6.56 0.95
C MET A 405 6.42 6.07 2.38
N ASP A 406 5.47 5.25 2.82
CA ASP A 406 5.53 4.50 4.06
C ASP A 406 6.08 3.11 3.75
N CYS A 407 7.21 2.79 4.35
CA CYS A 407 7.97 1.57 4.12
C CYS A 407 7.94 0.69 5.36
N ASN A 408 7.44 -0.53 5.23
CA ASN A 408 7.27 -1.46 6.35
C ASN A 408 8.22 -2.66 6.23
N LYS A 409 8.62 -3.21 7.37
CA LYS A 409 9.35 -4.48 7.44
C LYS A 409 8.89 -5.33 8.60
N VAL A 410 9.08 -6.64 8.48
CA VAL A 410 8.90 -7.58 9.58
C VAL A 410 10.27 -7.83 10.21
N GLY A 411 10.38 -7.56 11.46
CA GLY A 411 11.58 -7.76 12.23
C GLY A 411 11.66 -6.71 13.33
N LEU A 412 12.14 -7.12 14.45
CA LEU A 412 12.54 -6.25 15.54
C LEU A 412 14.04 -6.30 15.58
N ARG A 413 14.69 -5.20 15.55
CA ARG A 413 16.09 -5.05 15.91
C ARG A 413 16.24 -4.26 17.17
#